data_e74d2702b4d60e7d465d5264c08936d7
#
_entry.id   e74d2702b4d60e7d465d5264c08936d7
#
_cell.length_a   1.000
_cell.length_b   1.000
_cell.length_c   1.000
_cell.angle_alpha   90.00
_cell.angle_beta   90.00
_cell.angle_gamma   90.00
#
_symmetry.space_group_name_H-M   'P 1'
#
loop_
_entity.id
_entity.type
_entity.pdbx_description
1 polymer ?
#
loop_
_entity_poly.entity_id
_entity_poly.type
_entity_poly.pdbx_seq_one_letter_code
_entity_poly.pdbx_strand_id
1 'polypeptide(L)'
;MIDILIIGAGHNGLVCAGYLAKAGLDVLVIERSHRIGGACITEELVPGYTFSTFAYTAHGPAAKICRDLEIPADAFTIVEYDPAQFAPFPDGDHILLWKDSERTAAGLERFGPGEGEGYLAFSK
;
A
#
# COMPACT_ATOMS: atom_id res chain seq x y z
N MET A 1 22.20 -25.99 6.88
CA MET A 1 21.18 -26.78 6.11
C MET A 1 19.97 -25.85 5.98
N ILE A 2 19.42 -25.67 4.79
CA ILE A 2 18.25 -24.81 4.62
C ILE A 2 17.04 -25.46 5.29
N ASP A 3 16.38 -24.75 6.19
CA ASP A 3 15.20 -25.23 6.90
C ASP A 3 13.92 -24.97 6.09
N ILE A 4 13.84 -23.79 5.43
CA ILE A 4 12.65 -23.36 4.69
C ILE A 4 13.04 -22.84 3.31
N LEU A 5 12.31 -23.29 2.31
CA LEU A 5 12.35 -22.75 0.95
C LEU A 5 11.06 -21.98 0.65
N ILE A 6 11.21 -20.70 0.27
CA ILE A 6 10.10 -19.84 -0.17
C ILE A 6 10.23 -19.62 -1.67
N ILE A 7 9.14 -19.87 -2.41
CA ILE A 7 9.08 -19.67 -3.85
C ILE A 7 8.32 -18.36 -4.12
N GLY A 8 9.05 -17.38 -4.65
CA GLY A 8 8.56 -16.03 -4.94
C GLY A 8 9.01 -15.00 -3.91
N ALA A 9 9.74 -13.98 -4.38
CA ALA A 9 10.21 -12.83 -3.60
C ALA A 9 9.31 -11.60 -3.78
N GLY A 10 8.00 -11.79 -3.84
CA GLY A 10 7.02 -10.72 -3.68
C GLY A 10 6.91 -10.29 -2.21
N HIS A 11 6.18 -9.21 -1.92
CA HIS A 11 6.07 -8.67 -0.56
C HIS A 11 5.63 -9.71 0.48
N ASN A 12 4.70 -10.61 0.15
CA ASN A 12 4.26 -11.68 1.06
C ASN A 12 5.37 -12.68 1.36
N GLY A 13 6.10 -13.13 0.32
CA GLY A 13 7.22 -14.05 0.47
C GLY A 13 8.36 -13.44 1.28
N LEU A 14 8.68 -12.17 1.04
CA LEU A 14 9.72 -11.45 1.78
C LEU A 14 9.35 -11.24 3.25
N VAL A 15 8.10 -10.88 3.54
CA VAL A 15 7.62 -10.74 4.93
C VAL A 15 7.67 -12.09 5.65
N CYS A 16 7.19 -13.15 5.01
CA CYS A 16 7.27 -14.50 5.56
C CYS A 16 8.72 -14.91 5.86
N ALA A 17 9.63 -14.68 4.90
CA ALA A 17 11.05 -14.96 5.06
C ALA A 17 11.64 -14.18 6.26
N GLY A 18 11.31 -12.91 6.39
CA GLY A 18 11.77 -12.07 7.49
C GLY A 18 11.35 -12.59 8.87
N TYR A 19 10.09 -12.97 9.04
CA TYR A 19 9.62 -13.54 10.31
C TYR A 19 10.27 -14.89 10.62
N LEU A 20 10.43 -15.77 9.62
CA LEU A 20 11.06 -17.07 9.79
C LEU A 20 12.55 -16.95 10.12
N ALA A 21 13.27 -16.06 9.42
CA ALA A 21 14.67 -15.77 9.70
C ALA A 21 14.86 -15.15 11.10
N LYS A 22 13.95 -14.25 11.51
CA LYS A 22 13.96 -13.67 12.87
C LYS A 22 13.70 -14.74 13.94
N ALA A 23 12.96 -15.78 13.61
CA ALA A 23 12.77 -16.94 14.49
C ALA A 23 13.98 -17.90 14.53
N GLY A 24 15.06 -17.59 13.80
CA GLY A 24 16.30 -18.37 13.82
C GLY A 24 16.39 -19.49 12.78
N LEU A 25 15.46 -19.54 11.83
CA LEU A 25 15.47 -20.53 10.75
C LEU A 25 16.38 -20.10 9.60
N ASP A 26 17.03 -21.08 8.94
CA ASP A 26 17.80 -20.86 7.71
C ASP A 26 16.85 -20.86 6.51
N VAL A 27 16.56 -19.67 5.97
CA VAL A 27 15.54 -19.46 4.95
C VAL A 27 16.17 -19.13 3.60
N LEU A 28 15.78 -19.88 2.56
CA LEU A 28 16.12 -19.59 1.17
C LEU A 28 14.86 -19.07 0.44
N VAL A 29 14.96 -17.90 -0.20
CA VAL A 29 13.94 -17.38 -1.09
C VAL A 29 14.42 -17.49 -2.53
N ILE A 30 13.62 -18.08 -3.41
CA ILE A 30 13.89 -18.13 -4.84
C ILE A 30 12.85 -17.31 -5.61
N GLU A 31 13.32 -16.58 -6.62
CA GLU A 31 12.50 -15.72 -7.47
C GLU A 31 12.84 -16.00 -8.95
N ARG A 32 11.81 -16.09 -9.79
CA ARG A 32 12.01 -16.32 -11.23
C ARG A 32 12.41 -15.08 -12.01
N SER A 33 12.02 -13.90 -11.47
CA SER A 33 12.36 -12.61 -12.08
C SER A 33 13.78 -12.19 -11.68
N HIS A 34 14.39 -11.32 -12.49
CA HIS A 34 15.65 -10.67 -12.14
C HIS A 34 15.49 -9.58 -11.06
N ARG A 35 14.26 -9.27 -10.65
CA ARG A 35 13.92 -8.30 -9.60
C ARG A 35 13.05 -8.93 -8.52
N ILE A 36 13.33 -8.56 -7.29
CA ILE A 36 12.49 -8.89 -6.13
C ILE A 36 11.46 -7.80 -5.88
N GLY A 37 10.35 -8.12 -5.21
CA GLY A 37 9.29 -7.18 -4.84
C GLY A 37 7.90 -7.56 -5.37
N GLY A 38 7.82 -8.34 -6.44
CA GLY A 38 6.53 -8.75 -7.03
C GLY A 38 5.69 -7.54 -7.44
N ALA A 39 4.47 -7.43 -6.92
CA ALA A 39 3.58 -6.30 -7.21
C ALA A 39 4.09 -4.94 -6.67
N CYS A 40 5.11 -4.93 -5.82
CA CYS A 40 5.69 -3.71 -5.25
C CYS A 40 6.91 -3.19 -6.01
N ILE A 41 7.22 -3.75 -7.17
CA ILE A 41 8.35 -3.25 -7.98
C ILE A 41 8.05 -1.90 -8.61
N THR A 42 9.11 -1.09 -8.71
CA THR A 42 9.10 0.16 -9.48
C THR A 42 10.00 -0.02 -10.70
N GLU A 43 9.50 0.32 -11.87
CA GLU A 43 10.21 0.13 -13.14
C GLU A 43 10.20 1.40 -13.99
N GLU A 44 11.24 1.56 -14.78
CA GLU A 44 11.28 2.58 -15.81
C GLU A 44 10.54 2.06 -17.05
N LEU A 45 9.28 2.46 -17.19
CA LEU A 45 8.42 2.05 -18.30
C LEU A 45 8.55 2.98 -19.52
N VAL A 46 8.92 4.21 -19.28
CA VAL A 46 9.22 5.23 -20.28
C VAL A 46 10.57 5.83 -19.93
N PRO A 47 11.50 6.05 -20.87
CA PRO A 47 12.81 6.62 -20.57
C PRO A 47 12.73 7.89 -19.73
N GLY A 48 13.41 7.90 -18.58
CA GLY A 48 13.41 8.99 -17.60
C GLY A 48 12.25 8.97 -16.60
N TYR A 49 11.28 8.04 -16.72
CA TYR A 49 10.12 7.96 -15.82
C TYR A 49 9.99 6.58 -15.18
N THR A 50 10.00 6.55 -13.86
CA THR A 50 9.81 5.35 -13.07
C THR A 50 8.41 5.31 -12.46
N PHE A 51 7.78 4.14 -12.50
CA PHE A 51 6.43 3.92 -12.00
C PHE A 51 6.39 2.69 -11.10
N SER A 52 5.58 2.75 -10.06
CA SER A 52 5.11 1.51 -9.43
C SER A 52 4.18 0.79 -10.40
N THR A 53 4.51 -0.44 -10.76
CA THR A 53 3.77 -1.16 -11.82
C THR A 53 2.41 -1.63 -11.38
N PHE A 54 2.19 -1.79 -10.07
CA PHE A 54 0.94 -2.28 -9.52
C PHE A 54 0.59 -1.66 -8.16
N ALA A 55 1.43 -1.80 -7.13
CA ALA A 55 1.15 -1.27 -5.80
C ALA A 55 1.38 0.24 -5.76
N TYR A 56 0.30 1.02 -5.61
CA TYR A 56 0.33 2.48 -5.61
C TYR A 56 0.21 3.10 -4.21
N THR A 57 -0.18 2.31 -3.21
CA THR A 57 -0.34 2.77 -1.82
C THR A 57 0.17 1.72 -0.84
N ALA A 58 0.65 2.18 0.32
CA ALA A 58 0.99 1.33 1.45
C ALA A 58 -0.22 1.24 2.39
N HIS A 59 -0.77 0.04 2.54
CA HIS A 59 -1.94 -0.23 3.36
C HIS A 59 -1.69 -1.28 4.45
N GLY A 60 -2.64 -1.35 5.39
CA GLY A 60 -2.79 -2.47 6.31
C GLY A 60 -1.62 -2.64 7.28
N PRO A 61 -1.09 -3.86 7.43
CA PRO A 61 -0.17 -4.19 8.51
C PRO A 61 1.27 -3.70 8.31
N ALA A 62 1.57 -2.87 7.30
CA ALA A 62 2.93 -2.44 6.98
C ALA A 62 3.67 -1.87 8.19
N ALA A 63 3.06 -0.97 8.95
CA ALA A 63 3.67 -0.38 10.14
C ALA A 63 3.97 -1.40 11.23
N LYS A 64 3.10 -2.42 11.39
CA LYS A 64 3.34 -3.52 12.33
C LYS A 64 4.52 -4.38 11.87
N ILE A 65 4.54 -4.76 10.60
CA ILE A 65 5.60 -5.59 10.00
C ILE A 65 6.96 -4.88 10.13
N CYS A 66 7.02 -3.58 9.84
CA CYS A 66 8.26 -2.81 9.98
C CYS A 66 8.78 -2.83 11.41
N ARG A 67 7.90 -2.64 12.41
CA ARG A 67 8.30 -2.74 13.81
C ARG A 67 8.75 -4.14 14.20
N ASP A 68 7.99 -5.17 13.83
CA ASP A 68 8.27 -6.54 14.19
C ASP A 68 9.59 -7.05 13.57
N LEU A 69 9.90 -6.61 12.35
CA LEU A 69 11.13 -6.96 11.65
C LEU A 69 12.28 -5.95 11.89
N GLU A 70 12.07 -4.95 12.77
CA GLU A 70 13.09 -3.95 13.14
C GLU A 70 13.65 -3.20 11.92
N ILE A 71 12.78 -2.90 10.94
CA ILE A 71 13.16 -2.11 9.77
C ILE A 71 13.42 -0.67 10.23
N PRO A 72 14.60 -0.10 9.92
CA PRO A 72 14.92 1.27 10.31
C PRO A 72 13.88 2.28 9.82
N ALA A 73 13.55 3.27 10.64
CA ALA A 73 12.53 4.27 10.30
C ALA A 73 12.90 5.14 9.08
N ASP A 74 14.18 5.24 8.78
CA ASP A 74 14.75 5.98 7.65
C ASP A 74 14.94 5.12 6.38
N ALA A 75 14.58 3.82 6.43
CA ALA A 75 14.70 2.92 5.28
C ALA A 75 13.79 3.33 4.11
N PHE A 76 12.72 4.06 4.38
CA PHE A 76 11.78 4.58 3.37
C PHE A 76 11.02 5.80 3.88
N THR A 77 10.49 6.60 2.95
CA THR A 77 9.64 7.74 3.27
C THR A 77 8.21 7.45 2.86
N ILE A 78 7.26 7.60 3.80
CA ILE A 78 5.83 7.56 3.50
C ILE A 78 5.37 8.98 3.23
N VAL A 79 4.83 9.20 2.02
CA VAL A 79 4.19 10.46 1.64
C VAL A 79 2.68 10.25 1.74
N GLU A 80 2.05 11.04 2.58
CA GLU A 80 0.62 10.99 2.76
C GLU A 80 -0.08 11.98 1.83
N TYR A 81 -1.09 11.51 1.13
CA TYR A 81 -1.92 12.35 0.26
C TYR A 81 -3.13 12.89 1.04
N ASP A 82 -3.47 14.16 0.79
CA ASP A 82 -4.71 14.77 1.25
C ASP A 82 -5.20 15.79 0.22
N PRO A 83 -6.26 15.48 -0.55
CA PRO A 83 -7.17 14.35 -0.39
C PRO A 83 -6.51 12.99 -0.67
N ALA A 84 -6.98 11.95 0.04
CA ALA A 84 -6.49 10.58 -0.13
C ALA A 84 -6.94 9.96 -1.46
N GLN A 85 -8.11 10.36 -1.97
CA GLN A 85 -8.63 9.86 -3.24
C GLN A 85 -9.33 10.99 -4.02
N PHE A 86 -9.22 10.88 -5.33
CA PHE A 86 -9.90 11.72 -6.31
C PHE A 86 -10.61 10.81 -7.33
N ALA A 87 -11.91 10.94 -7.45
CA ALA A 87 -12.72 10.21 -8.41
C ALA A 87 -13.42 11.21 -9.37
N PRO A 88 -12.90 11.39 -10.60
CA PRO A 88 -13.52 12.26 -11.60
C PRO A 88 -14.71 11.58 -12.27
N PHE A 89 -15.71 12.36 -12.65
CA PHE A 89 -16.86 11.94 -13.45
C PHE A 89 -16.79 12.50 -14.89
N PRO A 90 -17.45 11.85 -15.86
CA PRO A 90 -17.42 12.29 -17.25
C PRO A 90 -18.03 13.67 -17.51
N ASP A 91 -18.92 14.13 -16.64
CA ASP A 91 -19.56 15.46 -16.70
C ASP A 91 -18.69 16.59 -16.15
N GLY A 92 -17.49 16.26 -15.67
CA GLY A 92 -16.53 17.21 -15.07
C GLY A 92 -16.69 17.38 -13.56
N ASP A 93 -17.68 16.74 -12.95
CA ASP A 93 -17.78 16.68 -11.49
C ASP A 93 -16.81 15.63 -10.90
N HIS A 94 -16.68 15.59 -9.59
CA HIS A 94 -15.72 14.70 -8.94
C HIS A 94 -16.06 14.45 -7.46
N ILE A 95 -15.52 13.38 -6.90
CA ILE A 95 -15.49 13.15 -5.46
C ILE A 95 -14.05 13.26 -4.96
N LEU A 96 -13.89 13.94 -3.82
CA LEU A 96 -12.66 14.02 -3.05
C LEU A 96 -12.88 13.35 -1.69
N LEU A 97 -12.07 12.32 -1.40
CA LEU A 97 -12.04 11.72 -0.07
C LEU A 97 -10.85 12.30 0.70
N TRP A 98 -11.17 13.11 1.71
CA TRP A 98 -10.19 13.75 2.59
C TRP A 98 -9.87 12.84 3.78
N LYS A 99 -8.73 13.03 4.42
CA LYS A 99 -8.44 12.44 5.72
C LYS A 99 -9.46 12.86 6.79
N ASP A 100 -9.92 14.10 6.69
CA ASP A 100 -11.02 14.62 7.48
C ASP A 100 -12.35 14.07 6.93
N SER A 101 -12.94 13.12 7.68
CA SER A 101 -14.20 12.48 7.31
C SER A 101 -15.38 13.47 7.28
N GLU A 102 -15.39 14.49 8.13
CA GLU A 102 -16.44 15.52 8.13
C GLU A 102 -16.36 16.37 6.86
N ARG A 103 -15.13 16.72 6.43
CA ARG A 103 -14.92 17.43 5.17
C ARG A 103 -15.37 16.61 3.96
N THR A 104 -15.10 15.30 3.99
CA THR A 104 -15.58 14.36 2.96
C THR A 104 -17.10 14.32 2.94
N ALA A 105 -17.73 14.13 4.12
CA ALA A 105 -19.18 14.10 4.27
C ALA A 105 -19.85 15.36 3.74
N ALA A 106 -19.34 16.54 4.11
CA ALA A 106 -19.84 17.81 3.61
C ALA A 106 -19.76 17.93 2.07
N GLY A 107 -18.69 17.38 1.47
CA GLY A 107 -18.54 17.34 0.01
C GLY A 107 -19.52 16.39 -0.68
N LEU A 108 -19.98 15.34 0.01
CA LEU A 108 -20.92 14.35 -0.54
C LEU A 108 -22.38 14.78 -0.50
N GLU A 109 -22.78 15.70 0.38
CA GLU A 109 -24.16 16.20 0.48
C GLU A 109 -24.69 16.79 -0.84
N ARG A 110 -23.83 17.26 -1.73
CA ARG A 110 -24.22 17.78 -3.05
C ARG A 110 -24.75 16.71 -4.01
N PHE A 111 -24.48 15.42 -3.74
CA PHE A 111 -24.97 14.30 -4.55
C PHE A 111 -26.36 13.82 -4.10
N GLY A 112 -26.74 14.11 -2.87
CA GLY A 112 -28.07 13.80 -2.35
C GLY A 112 -28.15 14.05 -0.84
N PRO A 113 -29.35 14.34 -0.33
CA PRO A 113 -29.56 14.52 1.11
C PRO A 113 -29.22 13.26 1.89
N GLY A 114 -28.35 13.38 2.91
CA GLY A 114 -27.95 12.26 3.78
C GLY A 114 -26.76 11.45 3.28
N GLU A 115 -26.18 11.76 2.11
CA GLU A 115 -25.00 11.05 1.59
C GLU A 115 -23.78 11.23 2.52
N GLY A 116 -23.62 12.42 3.07
CA GLY A 116 -22.57 12.69 4.06
C GLY A 116 -22.76 11.92 5.36
N GLU A 117 -23.98 11.86 5.88
CA GLU A 117 -24.31 11.07 7.09
C GLU A 117 -24.06 9.57 6.84
N GLY A 118 -24.47 9.06 5.67
CA GLY A 118 -24.21 7.68 5.25
C GLY A 118 -22.73 7.37 5.20
N TYR A 119 -21.91 8.27 4.65
CA TYR A 119 -20.46 8.13 4.62
C TYR A 119 -19.87 8.08 6.04
N LEU A 120 -20.27 8.98 6.94
CA LEU A 120 -19.78 8.99 8.33
C LEU A 120 -20.15 7.73 9.09
N ALA A 121 -21.32 7.15 8.80
CA ALA A 121 -21.72 5.86 9.39
C ALA A 121 -20.87 4.68 8.88
N PHE A 122 -20.50 4.71 7.59
CA PHE A 122 -19.66 3.69 6.95
C PHE A 122 -18.18 3.79 7.38
N SER A 123 -17.66 4.99 7.63
CA SER A 123 -16.24 5.26 7.88
C SER A 123 -15.78 4.97 9.33
N LYS A 124 -16.69 4.57 10.22
CA LYS A 124 -16.41 4.17 11.62
C LYS A 124 -15.92 2.73 11.71
#